data_7ab1875db5c800f9666c86f9ddf532f8
#
_entry.id   7ab1875db5c800f9666c86f9ddf532f8
#
_cell.length_a   1.000
_cell.length_b   1.000
_cell.length_c   1.000
_cell.angle_alpha   90.00
_cell.angle_beta   90.00
_cell.angle_gamma   90.00
#
_symmetry.space_group_name_H-M   'P 1'
#
loop_
_entity.id
_entity.type
_entity.pdbx_description
1 polymer ?
#
loop_
_entity_poly.entity_id
_entity_poly.type
_entity_poly.pdbx_seq_one_letter_code
_entity_poly.pdbx_strand_id
1 'polypeptide(L)'
;GKGTHRALNRFRQFARKVSKSNKRTCWILKCDVRKFFASIDQTTLIQIVERHISDPDTIRLIQRVVESFESTDVGKGLPLGNLTSQLLVNVYMNEFDQFVKHVLKQKYYIRYADDFVIMHHNKNMLIKVIPNVQNFLDEKLKLTLHPNKVFLQTVTSGVDFLGWVHF
;
A
#
# COMPACT_ATOMS: atom_id res chain seq x y z
N GLY A 1 16.83 7.20 -2.54
CA GLY A 1 15.83 6.82 -1.55
C GLY A 1 14.44 7.36 -1.86
N LYS A 2 13.43 6.58 -1.51
CA LYS A 2 12.01 6.93 -1.65
C LYS A 2 11.39 7.24 -0.26
N GLY A 3 12.12 8.00 0.58
CA GLY A 3 11.71 8.29 1.95
C GLY A 3 10.49 9.20 2.09
N THR A 4 10.07 9.47 3.34
CA THR A 4 8.88 10.24 3.73
C THR A 4 8.79 11.59 3.02
N HIS A 5 9.88 12.37 2.99
CA HIS A 5 9.90 13.68 2.31
C HIS A 5 9.55 13.59 0.82
N ARG A 6 10.00 12.53 0.14
CA ARG A 6 9.68 12.34 -1.28
C ARG A 6 8.20 11.97 -1.48
N ALA A 7 7.63 11.19 -0.57
CA ALA A 7 6.20 10.85 -0.58
C ALA A 7 5.35 12.10 -0.36
N LEU A 8 5.69 12.94 0.61
CA LEU A 8 5.01 14.22 0.90
C LEU A 8 5.09 15.20 -0.28
N ASN A 9 6.27 15.36 -0.89
CA ASN A 9 6.42 16.20 -2.07
C ASN A 9 5.58 15.68 -3.24
N ARG A 10 5.52 14.37 -3.44
CA ARG A 10 4.68 13.76 -4.47
C ARG A 10 3.19 13.96 -4.18
N PHE A 11 2.78 13.87 -2.92
CA PHE A 11 1.40 14.16 -2.51
C PHE A 11 1.00 15.58 -2.92
N ARG A 12 1.80 16.59 -2.56
CA ARG A 12 1.55 18.00 -2.93
C ARG A 12 1.50 18.18 -4.45
N GLN A 13 2.43 17.60 -5.18
CA GLN A 13 2.43 17.66 -6.65
C GLN A 13 1.17 17.03 -7.27
N PHE A 14 0.72 15.89 -6.74
CA PHE A 14 -0.48 15.22 -7.23
C PHE A 14 -1.75 16.00 -6.89
N ALA A 15 -1.88 16.48 -5.66
CA ALA A 15 -2.98 17.34 -5.25
C ALA A 15 -3.09 18.57 -6.15
N ARG A 16 -1.97 19.26 -6.41
CA ARG A 16 -1.93 20.41 -7.32
C ARG A 16 -2.32 20.05 -8.77
N LYS A 17 -1.85 18.92 -9.28
CA LYS A 17 -2.21 18.47 -10.64
C LYS A 17 -3.68 18.08 -10.74
N VAL A 18 -4.21 17.34 -9.76
CA VAL A 18 -5.61 16.91 -9.74
C VAL A 18 -6.53 18.11 -9.55
N SER A 19 -6.21 19.06 -8.66
CA SER A 19 -7.00 20.26 -8.43
C SER A 19 -6.84 21.33 -9.54
N LYS A 20 -5.91 21.14 -10.48
CA LYS A 20 -5.52 22.17 -11.46
C LYS A 20 -5.15 23.49 -10.77
N SER A 21 -4.27 23.42 -9.78
CA SER A 21 -3.88 24.55 -8.92
C SER A 21 -5.09 25.20 -8.24
N ASN A 22 -5.89 24.39 -7.57
CA ASN A 22 -7.09 24.77 -6.79
C ASN A 22 -8.27 25.33 -7.61
N LYS A 23 -8.28 25.12 -8.94
CA LYS A 23 -9.41 25.50 -9.80
C LYS A 23 -10.55 24.48 -9.80
N ARG A 24 -10.35 23.28 -9.23
CA ARG A 24 -11.37 22.24 -9.07
C ARG A 24 -11.10 21.39 -7.84
N THR A 25 -12.11 20.71 -7.34
CA THR A 25 -12.01 19.80 -6.18
C THR A 25 -11.04 18.66 -6.45
N CYS A 26 -10.15 18.39 -5.49
CA CYS A 26 -9.33 17.20 -5.41
C CYS A 26 -9.86 16.31 -4.30
N TRP A 27 -10.44 15.15 -4.66
CA TRP A 27 -10.87 14.10 -3.74
C TRP A 27 -9.71 13.15 -3.48
N ILE A 28 -9.58 12.72 -2.25
CA ILE A 28 -8.56 11.79 -1.78
C ILE A 28 -9.24 10.61 -1.12
N LEU A 29 -8.94 9.42 -1.61
CA LEU A 29 -9.19 8.17 -0.92
C LEU A 29 -7.89 7.81 -0.18
N LYS A 30 -7.93 7.84 1.15
CA LYS A 30 -6.86 7.38 2.03
C LYS A 30 -7.27 6.07 2.66
N CYS A 31 -6.38 5.08 2.62
CA CYS A 31 -6.59 3.76 3.19
C CYS A 31 -5.36 3.28 3.93
N ASP A 32 -5.60 2.47 4.96
CA ASP A 32 -4.58 1.82 5.78
C ASP A 32 -4.90 0.32 5.84
N VAL A 33 -3.89 -0.53 5.84
CA VAL A 33 -4.04 -1.98 5.95
C VAL A 33 -4.00 -2.39 7.42
N ARG A 34 -4.99 -3.19 7.84
CA ARG A 34 -5.11 -3.65 9.23
C ARG A 34 -3.96 -4.56 9.61
N LYS A 35 -3.28 -4.27 10.74
CA LYS A 35 -2.18 -5.08 11.31
C LYS A 35 -1.16 -5.54 10.25
N PHE A 36 -0.76 -4.64 9.36
CA PHE A 36 -0.05 -4.94 8.12
C PHE A 36 1.06 -5.98 8.25
N PHE A 37 2.12 -5.67 9.03
CA PHE A 37 3.26 -6.59 9.20
C PHE A 37 2.85 -7.95 9.79
N ALA A 38 1.92 -7.97 10.73
CA ALA A 38 1.43 -9.19 11.36
C ALA A 38 0.49 -10.01 10.45
N SER A 39 -0.07 -9.38 9.41
CA SER A 39 -1.03 -10.01 8.50
C SER A 39 -0.41 -10.54 7.22
N ILE A 40 0.89 -10.29 6.97
CA ILE A 40 1.58 -10.80 5.78
C ILE A 40 1.50 -12.33 5.76
N ASP A 41 0.90 -12.88 4.72
CA ASP A 41 0.85 -14.32 4.50
C ASP A 41 2.20 -14.82 3.97
N GLN A 42 2.91 -15.63 4.77
CA GLN A 42 4.26 -16.07 4.47
C GLN A 42 4.31 -16.93 3.20
N THR A 43 3.32 -17.78 2.99
CA THR A 43 3.22 -18.64 1.79
C THR A 43 3.07 -17.79 0.54
N THR A 44 2.14 -16.83 0.55
CA THR A 44 1.95 -15.90 -0.57
C THR A 44 3.20 -15.06 -0.83
N LEU A 45 3.91 -14.62 0.22
CA LEU A 45 5.17 -13.90 0.07
C LEU A 45 6.23 -14.73 -0.66
N ILE A 46 6.44 -15.97 -0.24
CA ILE A 46 7.40 -16.87 -0.89
C ILE A 46 7.01 -17.12 -2.35
N GLN A 47 5.76 -17.38 -2.65
CA GLN A 47 5.28 -17.53 -4.03
C GLN A 47 5.53 -16.29 -4.89
N ILE A 48 5.43 -15.08 -4.32
CA ILE A 48 5.77 -13.84 -5.03
C ILE A 48 7.27 -13.78 -5.30
N VAL A 49 8.10 -14.11 -4.32
CA VAL A 49 9.57 -14.12 -4.45
C VAL A 49 10.02 -15.11 -5.52
N GLU A 50 9.48 -16.34 -5.52
CA GLU A 50 9.80 -17.40 -6.49
C GLU A 50 9.51 -17.01 -7.94
N ARG A 51 8.56 -16.10 -8.18
CA ARG A 51 8.31 -15.57 -9.53
C ARG A 51 9.43 -14.68 -10.07
N HIS A 52 10.28 -14.15 -9.18
CA HIS A 52 11.34 -13.20 -9.54
C HIS A 52 12.75 -13.74 -9.32
N ILE A 53 12.90 -14.75 -8.49
CA ILE A 53 14.19 -15.38 -8.14
C ILE A 53 14.11 -16.86 -8.49
N SER A 54 15.05 -17.32 -9.31
CA SER A 54 15.11 -18.71 -9.75
C SER A 54 16.13 -19.54 -8.97
N ASP A 55 16.99 -18.89 -8.18
CA ASP A 55 18.05 -19.58 -7.43
C ASP A 55 17.48 -20.24 -6.15
N PRO A 56 17.53 -21.60 -6.05
CA PRO A 56 16.92 -22.33 -4.95
C PRO A 56 17.56 -22.03 -3.58
N ASP A 57 18.86 -21.72 -3.56
CA ASP A 57 19.56 -21.46 -2.31
C ASP A 57 19.17 -20.10 -1.73
N THR A 58 19.00 -19.09 -2.60
CA THR A 58 18.48 -17.78 -2.22
C THR A 58 17.04 -17.89 -1.72
N ILE A 59 16.17 -18.65 -2.41
CA ILE A 59 14.79 -18.88 -1.96
C ILE A 59 14.78 -19.54 -0.58
N ARG A 60 15.57 -20.58 -0.38
CA ARG A 60 15.69 -21.30 0.89
C ARG A 60 16.15 -20.41 2.04
N LEU A 61 17.09 -19.49 1.75
CA LEU A 61 17.54 -18.51 2.73
C LEU A 61 16.41 -17.53 3.11
N ILE A 62 15.68 -17.01 2.12
CA ILE A 62 14.55 -16.11 2.36
C ILE A 62 13.45 -16.82 3.15
N GLN A 63 13.12 -18.07 2.83
CA GLN A 63 12.14 -18.88 3.57
C GLN A 63 12.53 -18.99 5.05
N ARG A 64 13.79 -19.35 5.35
CA ARG A 64 14.26 -19.44 6.74
C ARG A 64 14.14 -18.12 7.48
N VAL A 65 14.44 -16.99 6.82
CA VAL A 65 14.29 -15.66 7.42
C VAL A 65 12.81 -15.36 7.70
N VAL A 66 11.91 -15.70 6.79
CA VAL A 66 10.47 -15.48 6.94
C VAL A 66 9.89 -16.36 8.04
N GLU A 67 10.22 -17.65 8.03
CA GLU A 67 9.76 -18.67 8.99
C GLU A 67 10.34 -18.48 10.40
N SER A 68 11.48 -17.78 10.53
CA SER A 68 12.08 -17.47 11.83
C SER A 68 11.23 -16.52 12.68
N PHE A 69 10.19 -15.93 12.09
CA PHE A 69 9.27 -15.08 12.82
C PHE A 69 8.07 -15.87 13.31
N GLU A 70 8.05 -16.08 14.62
CA GLU A 70 6.89 -16.66 15.31
C GLU A 70 5.87 -15.55 15.60
N SER A 71 4.73 -15.59 14.95
CA SER A 71 3.58 -14.75 15.26
C SER A 71 2.52 -15.56 16.01
N THR A 72 1.52 -14.86 16.58
CA THR A 72 0.35 -15.52 17.19
C THR A 72 -0.43 -16.38 16.18
N ASP A 73 -0.35 -16.04 14.90
CA ASP A 73 -0.99 -16.76 13.80
C ASP A 73 0.09 -17.49 13.00
N VAL A 74 0.08 -18.82 13.01
CA VAL A 74 1.04 -19.65 12.28
C VAL A 74 1.03 -19.31 10.80
N GLY A 75 2.23 -19.17 10.20
CA GLY A 75 2.40 -18.86 8.78
C GLY A 75 2.07 -17.41 8.39
N LYS A 76 1.93 -16.53 9.37
CA LYS A 76 1.69 -15.09 9.13
C LYS A 76 2.70 -14.21 9.83
N GLY A 77 2.89 -13.04 9.24
CA GLY A 77 3.65 -11.94 9.82
C GLY A 77 5.11 -11.92 9.43
N LEU A 78 5.68 -10.72 9.63
CA LEU A 78 7.10 -10.44 9.52
C LEU A 78 7.54 -9.58 10.72
N PRO A 79 8.80 -9.72 11.18
CA PRO A 79 9.29 -8.97 12.33
C PRO A 79 9.30 -7.47 12.04
N LEU A 80 8.81 -6.68 13.01
CA LEU A 80 8.89 -5.23 12.94
C LEU A 80 10.33 -4.75 13.18
N GLY A 81 10.69 -3.66 12.48
CA GLY A 81 11.92 -2.92 12.76
C GLY A 81 13.17 -3.41 12.04
N ASN A 82 13.12 -4.52 11.31
CA ASN A 82 14.27 -4.97 10.55
C ASN A 82 14.19 -4.62 9.05
N LEU A 83 15.37 -4.45 8.44
CA LEU A 83 15.49 -3.99 7.06
C LEU A 83 14.96 -5.02 6.06
N THR A 84 15.14 -6.31 6.37
CA THR A 84 14.70 -7.43 5.55
C THR A 84 13.18 -7.44 5.45
N SER A 85 12.48 -7.25 6.56
CA SER A 85 11.02 -7.15 6.56
C SER A 85 10.51 -5.98 5.75
N GLN A 86 11.18 -4.81 5.84
CA GLN A 86 10.82 -3.64 5.02
C GLN A 86 11.00 -3.91 3.52
N LEU A 87 12.04 -4.65 3.13
CA LEU A 87 12.23 -5.08 1.75
C LEU A 87 11.14 -6.04 1.32
N LEU A 88 10.90 -7.09 2.10
CA LEU A 88 9.94 -8.15 1.79
C LEU A 88 8.50 -7.62 1.69
N VAL A 89 8.07 -6.72 2.59
CA VAL A 89 6.73 -6.11 2.46
C VAL A 89 6.62 -5.21 1.22
N ASN A 90 7.70 -4.59 0.77
CA ASN A 90 7.68 -3.83 -0.48
C ASN A 90 7.59 -4.75 -1.70
N VAL A 91 8.24 -5.90 -1.68
CA VAL A 91 8.08 -6.95 -2.70
C VAL A 91 6.64 -7.45 -2.71
N TYR A 92 6.09 -7.78 -1.55
CA TYR A 92 4.70 -8.23 -1.39
C TYR A 92 3.69 -7.22 -1.95
N MET A 93 3.80 -5.97 -1.55
CA MET A 93 2.89 -4.91 -1.95
C MET A 93 3.14 -4.39 -3.38
N ASN A 94 4.21 -4.82 -4.05
CA ASN A 94 4.40 -4.50 -5.46
C ASN A 94 3.28 -5.08 -6.33
N GLU A 95 2.74 -6.25 -5.99
CA GLU A 95 1.57 -6.82 -6.68
C GLU A 95 0.37 -5.85 -6.64
N PHE A 96 0.13 -5.26 -5.46
CA PHE A 96 -0.90 -4.24 -5.30
C PHE A 96 -0.60 -2.95 -6.07
N ASP A 97 0.66 -2.49 -6.05
CA ASP A 97 1.09 -1.32 -6.82
C ASP A 97 0.85 -1.51 -8.33
N GLN A 98 1.15 -2.69 -8.86
CA GLN A 98 0.91 -3.04 -10.27
C GLN A 98 -0.60 -3.07 -10.56
N PHE A 99 -1.41 -3.68 -9.69
CA PHE A 99 -2.86 -3.71 -9.83
C PHE A 99 -3.46 -2.30 -9.88
N VAL A 100 -3.12 -1.44 -8.90
CA VAL A 100 -3.65 -0.07 -8.83
C VAL A 100 -3.25 0.75 -10.05
N LYS A 101 -2.01 0.62 -10.53
CA LYS A 101 -1.50 1.42 -11.66
C LYS A 101 -1.94 0.90 -13.01
N HIS A 102 -1.92 -0.41 -13.22
CA HIS A 102 -2.09 -0.99 -14.55
C HIS A 102 -3.48 -1.58 -14.80
N VAL A 103 -4.15 -2.10 -13.77
CA VAL A 103 -5.51 -2.63 -13.88
C VAL A 103 -6.53 -1.53 -13.57
N LEU A 104 -6.44 -0.91 -12.37
CA LEU A 104 -7.34 0.19 -12.00
C LEU A 104 -6.98 1.52 -12.68
N LYS A 105 -5.81 1.60 -13.32
CA LYS A 105 -5.30 2.78 -14.07
C LYS A 105 -5.31 4.07 -13.23
N GLN A 106 -5.01 3.96 -11.92
CA GLN A 106 -5.01 5.11 -11.02
C GLN A 106 -3.68 5.87 -11.14
N LYS A 107 -3.68 6.98 -11.86
CA LYS A 107 -2.50 7.79 -12.17
C LYS A 107 -1.91 8.47 -10.93
N TYR A 108 -2.76 8.93 -10.02
CA TYR A 108 -2.37 9.70 -8.84
C TYR A 108 -2.46 8.85 -7.60
N TYR A 109 -1.60 7.86 -7.53
CA TYR A 109 -1.47 6.89 -6.46
C TYR A 109 -0.12 7.01 -5.77
N ILE A 110 -0.12 6.96 -4.44
CA ILE A 110 1.07 6.92 -3.59
C ILE A 110 0.83 5.88 -2.51
N ARG A 111 1.83 5.03 -2.25
CA ARG A 111 1.87 4.14 -1.10
C ARG A 111 3.15 4.34 -0.31
N TYR A 112 3.04 4.27 0.98
CA TYR A 112 4.14 4.23 1.93
C TYR A 112 3.85 3.13 2.96
N ALA A 113 4.54 1.99 2.84
CA ALA A 113 4.24 0.76 3.57
C ALA A 113 2.76 0.33 3.42
N ASP A 114 1.98 0.40 4.48
CA ASP A 114 0.55 0.09 4.58
C ASP A 114 -0.39 1.26 4.29
N ASP A 115 0.11 2.49 4.39
CA ASP A 115 -0.66 3.71 4.15
C ASP A 115 -0.62 4.08 2.67
N PHE A 116 -1.79 4.23 2.04
CA PHE A 116 -1.84 4.65 0.64
C PHE A 116 -2.97 5.62 0.35
N VAL A 117 -2.74 6.44 -0.66
CA VAL A 117 -3.68 7.44 -1.13
C VAL A 117 -3.88 7.35 -2.65
N ILE A 118 -5.13 7.53 -3.08
CA ILE A 118 -5.52 7.69 -4.48
C ILE A 118 -6.25 9.03 -4.61
N MET A 119 -5.87 9.83 -5.60
CA MET A 119 -6.45 11.15 -5.81
C MET A 119 -7.17 11.23 -7.15
N HIS A 120 -8.36 11.82 -7.14
CA HIS A 120 -9.15 12.05 -8.34
C HIS A 120 -10.04 13.29 -8.18
N HIS A 121 -10.39 13.95 -9.30
CA HIS A 121 -11.31 15.09 -9.26
C HIS A 121 -12.78 14.68 -9.13
N ASN A 122 -13.11 13.45 -9.50
CA ASN A 122 -14.46 12.90 -9.40
C ASN A 122 -14.54 11.89 -8.25
N LYS A 123 -15.39 12.20 -7.26
CA LYS A 123 -15.63 11.38 -6.05
C LYS A 123 -16.09 9.96 -6.39
N ASN A 124 -17.03 9.85 -7.35
CA ASN A 124 -17.64 8.58 -7.70
C ASN A 124 -16.64 7.58 -8.30
N MET A 125 -15.60 8.08 -8.97
CA MET A 125 -14.50 7.23 -9.45
C MET A 125 -13.75 6.58 -8.29
N LEU A 126 -13.48 7.32 -7.21
CA LEU A 126 -12.83 6.78 -6.02
C LEU A 126 -13.74 5.79 -5.26
N ILE A 127 -15.04 6.06 -5.18
CA ILE A 127 -16.00 5.13 -4.57
C ILE A 127 -15.99 3.77 -5.28
N LYS A 128 -15.93 3.76 -6.62
CA LYS A 128 -15.86 2.52 -7.42
C LYS A 128 -14.53 1.76 -7.25
N VAL A 129 -13.48 2.43 -6.84
CA VAL A 129 -12.16 1.80 -6.61
C VAL A 129 -12.13 1.01 -5.30
N ILE A 130 -12.87 1.42 -4.27
CA ILE A 130 -12.82 0.81 -2.93
C ILE A 130 -13.08 -0.71 -2.96
N PRO A 131 -14.20 -1.21 -3.52
CA PRO A 131 -14.45 -2.66 -3.54
C PRO A 131 -13.39 -3.44 -4.33
N ASN A 132 -12.88 -2.88 -5.42
CA ASN A 132 -11.82 -3.54 -6.20
C ASN A 132 -10.53 -3.65 -5.41
N VAL A 133 -10.16 -2.61 -4.66
CA VAL A 133 -9.00 -2.61 -3.76
C VAL A 133 -9.18 -3.64 -2.64
N GLN A 134 -10.36 -3.66 -2.00
CA GLN A 134 -10.67 -4.62 -0.93
C GLN A 134 -10.56 -6.06 -1.43
N ASN A 135 -11.20 -6.38 -2.55
CA ASN A 135 -11.17 -7.71 -3.14
C ASN A 135 -9.76 -8.15 -3.52
N PHE A 136 -8.97 -7.27 -4.13
CA PHE A 136 -7.59 -7.60 -4.49
C PHE A 136 -6.73 -7.89 -3.26
N LEU A 137 -6.81 -7.04 -2.25
CA LEU A 137 -6.04 -7.23 -1.00
C LEU A 137 -6.42 -8.54 -0.32
N ASP A 138 -7.71 -8.85 -0.22
CA ASP A 138 -8.21 -10.05 0.42
C ASP A 138 -7.88 -11.32 -0.38
N GLU A 139 -8.24 -11.37 -1.66
CA GLU A 139 -8.10 -12.58 -2.49
C GLU A 139 -6.64 -12.88 -2.85
N LYS A 140 -5.86 -11.86 -3.20
CA LYS A 140 -4.49 -12.02 -3.73
C LYS A 140 -3.40 -11.90 -2.68
N LEU A 141 -3.61 -11.06 -1.67
CA LEU A 141 -2.61 -10.76 -0.66
C LEU A 141 -3.04 -11.15 0.77
N LYS A 142 -4.21 -11.73 0.96
CA LYS A 142 -4.71 -12.11 2.30
C LYS A 142 -4.67 -10.97 3.31
N LEU A 143 -4.77 -9.74 2.82
CA LEU A 143 -4.75 -8.50 3.61
C LEU A 143 -6.15 -7.88 3.67
N THR A 144 -6.43 -7.20 4.76
CA THR A 144 -7.73 -6.52 4.96
C THR A 144 -7.52 -5.03 5.20
N LEU A 145 -8.32 -4.18 4.57
CA LEU A 145 -8.34 -2.75 4.89
C LEU A 145 -8.79 -2.53 6.33
N HIS A 146 -8.19 -1.54 6.98
CA HIS A 146 -8.60 -1.17 8.34
C HIS A 146 -10.02 -0.57 8.30
N PRO A 147 -11.03 -1.13 9.01
CA PRO A 147 -12.43 -0.75 8.85
C PRO A 147 -12.70 0.74 9.16
N ASN A 148 -11.94 1.30 10.10
CA ASN A 148 -12.11 2.69 10.54
C ASN A 148 -11.08 3.66 9.94
N LYS A 149 -10.29 3.23 8.95
CA LYS A 149 -9.25 4.06 8.33
C LYS A 149 -9.35 4.06 6.79
N VAL A 150 -10.56 4.04 6.27
CA VAL A 150 -10.87 4.28 4.86
C VAL A 150 -11.58 5.64 4.79
N PHE A 151 -10.85 6.66 4.38
CA PHE A 151 -11.36 8.04 4.34
C PHE A 151 -11.47 8.52 2.89
N LEU A 152 -12.62 9.10 2.57
CA LEU A 152 -12.87 9.75 1.29
C LEU A 152 -13.23 11.22 1.56
N GLN A 153 -12.27 12.10 1.36
CA GLN A 153 -12.39 13.52 1.70
C GLN A 153 -11.72 14.41 0.65
N THR A 154 -11.92 15.70 0.76
CA THR A 154 -11.24 16.67 -0.13
C THR A 154 -9.88 17.07 0.45
N VAL A 155 -8.94 17.48 -0.41
CA VAL A 155 -7.66 18.00 0.09
C VAL A 155 -7.87 19.21 0.99
N THR A 156 -8.85 20.06 0.67
CA THR A 156 -9.16 21.30 1.41
C THR A 156 -9.73 21.07 2.80
N SER A 157 -10.21 19.85 3.13
CA SER A 157 -10.65 19.52 4.49
C SER A 157 -9.50 19.11 5.43
N GLY A 158 -8.28 19.12 4.93
CA GLY A 158 -7.10 18.71 5.70
C GLY A 158 -6.94 17.20 5.71
N VAL A 159 -5.94 16.69 4.98
CA VAL A 159 -5.64 15.24 4.92
C VAL A 159 -4.35 14.97 5.66
N ASP A 160 -4.42 14.20 6.74
CA ASP A 160 -3.22 13.68 7.38
C ASP A 160 -2.63 12.56 6.49
N PHE A 161 -1.38 12.76 6.06
CA PHE A 161 -0.61 11.74 5.37
C PHE A 161 0.82 11.75 5.90
N LEU A 162 1.27 10.62 6.45
CA LEU A 162 2.59 10.43 7.07
C LEU A 162 2.90 11.45 8.17
N GLY A 163 1.91 11.77 9.02
CA GLY A 163 2.05 12.70 10.14
C GLY A 163 2.04 14.18 9.76
N TRP A 164 1.68 14.52 8.51
CA TRP A 164 1.54 15.90 8.04
C TRP A 164 0.14 16.15 7.49
N VAL A 165 -0.48 17.23 7.94
CA VAL A 165 -1.79 17.66 7.42
C VAL A 165 -1.58 18.50 6.17
N HIS A 166 -2.26 18.13 5.09
CA HIS A 166 -2.21 18.78 3.78
C HIS A 166 -3.57 19.42 3.45
N PHE A 167 -3.53 20.66 2.98
CA PHE A 167 -4.68 21.44 2.56
C PHE A 167 -4.62 21.79 1.08
#